data_f5a608abd872a23957b4b4f17a1aaab0
#
_entry.id   f5a608abd872a23957b4b4f17a1aaab0
#
_cell.length_a   1.000
_cell.length_b   1.000
_cell.length_c   1.000
_cell.angle_alpha   90.00
_cell.angle_beta   90.00
_cell.angle_gamma   90.00
#
_symmetry.space_group_name_H-M   'P 1'
#
loop_
_entity.id
_entity.type
_entity.pdbx_description
1 polymer ?
#
loop_
_entity_poly.entity_id
_entity_poly.type
_entity_poly.pdbx_seq_one_letter_code
_entity_poly.pdbx_strand_id
1 'polypeptide(L)'
;MAKKLKTAIILQAREESVRFPNKVLSRVAGKPLILRLLGRLKDSKLKNQLIIAIPKNNKNDKLNNLLKKNKFNVYRGDEKNVLKRYYNAAKKIKAQIIVRITADCPFSDPKLIDKFITILKEKKLDYVSNTLYPTYPDGLDIEVFTF
;
A
#
# COMPACT_ATOMS: atom_id res chain seq x y z
N MET A 1 28.55 10.50 0.69
CA MET A 1 27.38 9.94 -0.03
C MET A 1 26.12 10.18 0.78
N ALA A 2 25.12 10.85 0.23
CA ALA A 2 23.84 11.01 0.91
C ALA A 2 23.20 9.64 1.14
N LYS A 3 22.83 9.33 2.38
CA LYS A 3 22.18 8.06 2.76
C LYS A 3 20.86 7.94 2.00
N LYS A 4 20.75 6.96 1.10
CA LYS A 4 19.53 6.74 0.30
C LYS A 4 18.35 6.46 1.23
N LEU A 5 17.36 7.34 1.24
CA LEU A 5 16.15 7.20 2.08
C LEU A 5 15.40 5.93 1.71
N LYS A 6 15.06 5.12 2.72
CA LYS A 6 14.35 3.86 2.55
C LYS A 6 12.86 4.12 2.30
N THR A 7 12.41 3.84 1.08
CA THR A 7 11.03 4.04 0.64
C THR A 7 10.25 2.73 0.69
N ALA A 8 9.07 2.74 1.28
CA ALA A 8 8.19 1.57 1.35
C ALA A 8 6.78 1.88 0.84
N ILE A 9 6.25 0.99 0.01
CA ILE A 9 4.81 0.95 -0.27
C ILE A 9 4.16 0.14 0.84
N ILE A 10 3.19 0.75 1.53
CA ILE A 10 2.35 0.09 2.52
C ILE A 10 0.94 -0.02 1.95
N LEU A 11 0.54 -1.23 1.57
CA LEU A 11 -0.79 -1.52 1.07
C LEU A 11 -1.70 -1.89 2.23
N GLN A 12 -2.73 -1.08 2.47
CA GLN A 12 -3.78 -1.40 3.42
C GLN A 12 -4.83 -2.33 2.79
N ALA A 13 -5.10 -3.45 3.44
CA ALA A 13 -6.14 -4.37 3.01
C ALA A 13 -6.91 -4.96 4.19
N ARG A 14 -8.18 -5.33 3.97
CA ARG A 14 -9.02 -6.08 4.91
C ARG A 14 -10.06 -6.88 4.15
N GLU A 15 -10.48 -8.02 4.70
CA GLU A 15 -11.58 -8.82 4.14
C GLU A 15 -12.93 -8.16 4.40
N GLU A 16 -13.09 -7.55 5.58
CA GLU A 16 -14.33 -6.90 5.98
C GLU A 16 -14.54 -5.59 5.22
N SER A 17 -15.59 -5.55 4.43
CA SER A 17 -16.09 -4.36 3.77
C SER A 17 -17.62 -4.39 3.86
N VAL A 18 -18.23 -3.32 4.38
CA VAL A 18 -19.70 -3.25 4.54
C VAL A 18 -20.39 -3.26 3.18
N ARG A 19 -19.87 -2.50 2.22
CA ARG A 19 -20.48 -2.36 0.88
C ARG A 19 -20.26 -3.57 -0.02
N PHE A 20 -19.10 -4.20 0.07
CA PHE A 20 -18.75 -5.37 -0.74
C PHE A 20 -17.81 -6.29 0.06
N PRO A 21 -18.37 -7.24 0.84
CA PRO A 21 -17.58 -8.18 1.64
C PRO A 21 -16.60 -8.98 0.78
N ASN A 22 -15.41 -9.21 1.31
CA ASN A 22 -14.35 -9.99 0.67
C ASN A 22 -13.88 -9.47 -0.71
N LYS A 23 -14.15 -8.21 -1.06
CA LYS A 23 -13.81 -7.66 -2.39
C LYS A 23 -12.34 -7.88 -2.78
N VAL A 24 -11.42 -7.80 -1.82
CA VAL A 24 -9.98 -7.97 -2.07
C VAL A 24 -9.61 -9.40 -2.50
N LEU A 25 -10.44 -10.38 -2.13
CA LEU A 25 -10.31 -11.79 -2.52
C LEU A 25 -11.12 -12.15 -3.76
N SER A 26 -12.04 -11.27 -4.20
CA SER A 26 -12.87 -11.51 -5.39
C SER A 26 -12.00 -11.67 -6.63
N ARG A 27 -12.37 -12.61 -7.48
CA ARG A 27 -11.61 -12.90 -8.69
C ARG A 27 -11.93 -11.93 -9.81
N VAL A 28 -10.89 -11.34 -10.38
CA VAL A 28 -10.94 -10.51 -11.59
C VAL A 28 -10.03 -11.15 -12.64
N ALA A 29 -10.59 -11.54 -13.76
CA ALA A 29 -9.87 -12.27 -14.81
C ALA A 29 -9.02 -13.45 -14.25
N GLY A 30 -9.66 -14.29 -13.41
CA GLY A 30 -9.06 -15.53 -12.90
C GLY A 30 -8.12 -15.39 -11.68
N LYS A 31 -7.80 -14.17 -11.22
CA LYS A 31 -6.92 -13.93 -10.06
C LYS A 31 -7.60 -13.06 -8.99
N PRO A 32 -7.36 -13.29 -7.70
CA PRO A 32 -7.80 -12.37 -6.65
C PRO A 32 -7.38 -10.93 -6.92
N LEU A 33 -8.30 -9.97 -6.69
CA LEU A 33 -8.09 -8.54 -6.93
C LEU A 33 -6.78 -8.04 -6.31
N ILE A 34 -6.54 -8.40 -5.04
CA ILE A 34 -5.33 -7.99 -4.33
C ILE A 34 -4.04 -8.49 -4.99
N LEU A 35 -4.03 -9.69 -5.56
CA LEU A 35 -2.84 -10.22 -6.24
C LEU A 35 -2.58 -9.51 -7.57
N ARG A 36 -3.62 -8.99 -8.24
CA ARG A 36 -3.45 -8.15 -9.42
C ARG A 36 -2.82 -6.82 -9.06
N LEU A 37 -3.35 -6.15 -8.04
CA LEU A 37 -2.79 -4.91 -7.54
C LEU A 37 -1.34 -5.09 -7.10
N LEU A 38 -1.05 -6.12 -6.29
CA LEU A 38 0.31 -6.39 -5.82
C LEU A 38 1.29 -6.69 -6.96
N GLY A 39 0.83 -7.37 -8.02
CA GLY A 39 1.61 -7.56 -9.24
C GLY A 39 2.05 -6.23 -9.84
N ARG A 40 1.12 -5.29 -10.00
CA ARG A 40 1.42 -3.93 -10.51
C ARG A 40 2.38 -3.16 -9.59
N LEU A 41 2.12 -3.17 -8.28
CA LEU A 41 2.95 -2.43 -7.31
C LEU A 41 4.41 -2.92 -7.25
N LYS A 42 4.67 -4.17 -7.64
CA LYS A 42 6.05 -4.70 -7.75
C LYS A 42 6.88 -3.94 -8.79
N ASP A 43 6.27 -3.35 -9.79
CA ASP A 43 6.96 -2.68 -10.90
C ASP A 43 7.43 -1.26 -10.57
N SER A 44 7.05 -0.69 -9.41
CA SER A 44 7.63 0.58 -8.94
C SER A 44 9.14 0.42 -8.72
N LYS A 45 9.94 1.28 -9.35
CA LYS A 45 11.40 1.22 -9.33
C LYS A 45 12.02 1.90 -8.11
N LEU A 46 11.31 2.87 -7.54
CA LEU A 46 11.81 3.68 -6.42
C LEU A 46 11.45 3.12 -5.04
N LYS A 47 10.60 2.11 -4.98
CA LYS A 47 10.35 1.41 -3.71
C LYS A 47 11.53 0.54 -3.32
N ASN A 48 11.85 0.50 -2.04
CA ASN A 48 12.76 -0.49 -1.46
C ASN A 48 12.01 -1.70 -0.90
N GLN A 49 10.79 -1.48 -0.43
CA GLN A 49 9.96 -2.52 0.18
C GLN A 49 8.49 -2.36 -0.18
N LEU A 50 7.79 -3.48 -0.20
CA LEU A 50 6.33 -3.57 -0.30
C LEU A 50 5.84 -4.44 0.85
N ILE A 51 4.97 -3.89 1.70
CA ILE A 51 4.38 -4.59 2.83
C ILE A 51 2.86 -4.40 2.84
N ILE A 52 2.14 -5.45 3.19
CA ILE A 52 0.69 -5.41 3.29
C ILE A 52 0.29 -5.32 4.76
N ALA A 53 -0.42 -4.25 5.14
CA ALA A 53 -0.89 -4.01 6.49
C ALA A 53 -2.36 -4.42 6.63
N ILE A 54 -2.62 -5.51 7.35
CA ILE A 54 -3.96 -6.06 7.58
C ILE A 54 -4.33 -6.04 9.07
N PRO A 55 -5.64 -6.04 9.42
CA PRO A 55 -6.07 -6.15 10.82
C PRO A 55 -5.65 -7.48 11.45
N LYS A 56 -5.34 -7.43 12.76
CA LYS A 56 -5.02 -8.62 13.57
C LYS A 56 -6.32 -9.21 14.15
N ASN A 57 -7.09 -9.88 13.30
CA ASN A 57 -8.25 -10.66 13.74
C ASN A 57 -8.43 -11.88 12.83
N ASN A 58 -9.24 -12.86 13.27
CA ASN A 58 -9.43 -14.13 12.55
C ASN A 58 -10.15 -13.96 11.21
N LYS A 59 -10.95 -12.89 11.07
CA LYS A 59 -11.68 -12.59 9.83
C LYS A 59 -10.77 -12.26 8.65
N ASN A 60 -9.50 -11.93 8.92
CA ASN A 60 -8.48 -11.67 7.91
C ASN A 60 -7.50 -12.83 7.71
N ASP A 61 -7.82 -14.03 8.20
CA ASP A 61 -6.91 -15.17 8.10
C ASP A 61 -6.80 -15.74 6.68
N LYS A 62 -7.90 -15.74 5.92
CA LYS A 62 -7.88 -16.14 4.50
C LYS A 62 -6.97 -15.24 3.68
N LEU A 63 -7.11 -13.92 3.87
CA LEU A 63 -6.27 -12.92 3.23
C LEU A 63 -4.79 -13.10 3.62
N ASN A 64 -4.52 -13.24 4.92
CA ASN A 64 -3.16 -13.48 5.42
C ASN A 64 -2.52 -14.73 4.79
N ASN A 65 -3.26 -15.84 4.74
CA ASN A 65 -2.78 -17.09 4.17
C ASN A 65 -2.51 -16.98 2.67
N LEU A 66 -3.42 -16.33 1.93
CA LEU A 66 -3.23 -16.04 0.50
C LEU A 66 -1.94 -15.23 0.25
N LEU A 67 -1.74 -14.16 1.02
CA LEU A 67 -0.58 -13.28 0.89
C LEU A 67 0.73 -14.01 1.22
N LYS A 68 0.76 -14.77 2.31
CA LYS A 68 1.94 -15.57 2.70
C LYS A 68 2.26 -16.66 1.68
N LYS A 69 1.26 -17.39 1.16
CA LYS A 69 1.43 -18.37 0.10
C LYS A 69 2.09 -17.77 -1.15
N ASN A 70 1.79 -16.51 -1.44
CA ASN A 70 2.38 -15.76 -2.55
C ASN A 70 3.67 -14.97 -2.16
N LYS A 71 4.27 -15.30 -1.01
CA LYS A 71 5.55 -14.76 -0.52
C LYS A 71 5.54 -13.23 -0.31
N PHE A 72 4.41 -12.65 0.02
CA PHE A 72 4.32 -11.24 0.37
C PHE A 72 4.64 -11.01 1.84
N ASN A 73 5.26 -9.87 2.13
CA ASN A 73 5.51 -9.42 3.49
C ASN A 73 4.22 -8.85 4.09
N VAL A 74 3.74 -9.45 5.17
CA VAL A 74 2.49 -9.07 5.84
C VAL A 74 2.76 -8.55 7.24
N TYR A 75 2.15 -7.43 7.58
CA TYR A 75 2.06 -6.92 8.94
C TYR A 75 0.60 -7.02 9.42
N ARG A 76 0.39 -7.68 10.55
CA ARG A 76 -0.92 -7.74 11.23
C ARG A 76 -0.90 -6.79 12.41
N GLY A 77 -1.76 -5.77 12.38
CA GLY A 77 -1.78 -4.70 13.37
C GLY A 77 -3.16 -4.34 13.88
N ASP A 78 -3.25 -3.21 14.57
CA ASP A 78 -4.47 -2.73 15.20
C ASP A 78 -5.67 -2.80 14.24
N GLU A 79 -6.80 -3.33 14.73
CA GLU A 79 -8.01 -3.55 13.92
C GLU A 79 -8.71 -2.22 13.62
N LYS A 80 -8.89 -1.40 14.65
CA LYS A 80 -9.69 -0.16 14.58
C LYS A 80 -8.82 1.05 14.19
N ASN A 81 -7.60 1.12 14.66
CA ASN A 81 -6.71 2.26 14.43
C ASN A 81 -5.82 2.02 13.20
N VAL A 82 -6.27 2.53 12.05
CA VAL A 82 -5.55 2.43 10.77
C VAL A 82 -4.21 3.14 10.83
N LEU A 83 -4.16 4.35 11.39
CA LEU A 83 -2.92 5.13 11.50
C LEU A 83 -1.86 4.38 12.31
N LYS A 84 -2.24 3.83 13.46
CA LYS A 84 -1.34 3.00 14.30
C LYS A 84 -0.84 1.77 13.54
N ARG A 85 -1.68 1.16 12.71
CA ARG A 85 -1.29 0.02 11.87
C ARG A 85 -0.24 0.42 10.82
N TYR A 86 -0.42 1.56 10.14
CA TYR A 86 0.57 2.12 9.21
C TYR A 86 1.88 2.46 9.92
N TYR A 87 1.80 3.20 11.02
CA TYR A 87 2.95 3.59 11.82
C TYR A 87 3.81 2.38 12.24
N ASN A 88 3.17 1.37 12.83
CA ASN A 88 3.88 0.18 13.29
C ASN A 88 4.44 -0.66 12.13
N ALA A 89 3.74 -0.75 11.00
CA ALA A 89 4.25 -1.40 9.80
C ALA A 89 5.51 -0.68 9.27
N ALA A 90 5.46 0.65 9.15
CA ALA A 90 6.58 1.47 8.70
C ALA A 90 7.78 1.37 9.66
N LYS A 91 7.54 1.45 10.96
CA LYS A 91 8.57 1.30 12.00
C LYS A 91 9.27 -0.06 11.94
N LYS A 92 8.50 -1.15 11.79
CA LYS A 92 9.04 -2.52 11.68
C LYS A 92 10.02 -2.67 10.52
N ILE A 93 9.76 -2.04 9.40
CA ILE A 93 10.62 -2.12 8.21
C ILE A 93 11.61 -0.97 8.09
N LYS A 94 11.62 -0.07 9.08
CA LYS A 94 12.49 1.13 9.13
C LYS A 94 12.34 2.00 7.87
N ALA A 95 11.10 2.20 7.42
CA ALA A 95 10.79 3.09 6.31
C ALA A 95 11.00 4.55 6.71
N GLN A 96 11.50 5.36 5.80
CA GLN A 96 11.68 6.81 5.97
C GLN A 96 10.74 7.60 5.05
N ILE A 97 10.33 6.98 3.95
CA ILE A 97 9.29 7.48 3.05
C ILE A 97 8.24 6.39 2.92
N ILE A 98 6.99 6.77 3.06
CA ILE A 98 5.84 5.88 2.99
C ILE A 98 5.00 6.25 1.78
N VAL A 99 4.67 5.26 0.96
CA VAL A 99 3.63 5.35 -0.07
C VAL A 99 2.41 4.61 0.45
N ARG A 100 1.31 5.33 0.67
CA ARG A 100 0.05 4.77 1.10
C ARG A 100 -0.80 4.36 -0.10
N ILE A 101 -1.16 3.08 -0.17
CA ILE A 101 -2.08 2.53 -1.18
C ILE A 101 -3.17 1.75 -0.47
N THR A 102 -4.39 1.82 -0.99
CA THR A 102 -5.53 1.05 -0.48
C THR A 102 -5.89 -0.09 -1.46
N ALA A 103 -6.31 -1.22 -0.94
CA ALA A 103 -6.56 -2.43 -1.73
C ALA A 103 -7.81 -2.36 -2.64
N ASP A 104 -8.57 -1.28 -2.57
CA ASP A 104 -9.70 -0.99 -3.44
C ASP A 104 -9.35 -0.16 -4.68
N CYS A 105 -8.09 0.20 -4.83
CA CYS A 105 -7.55 0.90 -6.00
C CYS A 105 -6.70 -0.04 -6.89
N PRO A 106 -7.31 -1.01 -7.59
CA PRO A 106 -6.58 -2.05 -8.33
C PRO A 106 -5.77 -1.53 -9.52
N PHE A 107 -6.04 -0.31 -9.96
CA PHE A 107 -5.37 0.32 -11.09
C PHE A 107 -4.19 1.22 -10.68
N SER A 108 -3.82 1.28 -9.40
CA SER A 108 -2.66 2.06 -8.95
C SER A 108 -1.46 1.87 -9.88
N ASP A 109 -0.90 2.99 -10.35
CA ASP A 109 0.15 2.99 -11.37
C ASP A 109 1.54 3.11 -10.73
N PRO A 110 2.42 2.14 -10.93
CA PRO A 110 3.79 2.17 -10.39
C PRO A 110 4.63 3.34 -10.92
N LYS A 111 4.40 3.79 -12.16
CA LYS A 111 5.09 4.97 -12.72
C LYS A 111 4.63 6.26 -12.03
N LEU A 112 3.35 6.34 -11.73
CA LEU A 112 2.80 7.48 -10.99
C LEU A 112 3.32 7.49 -9.55
N ILE A 113 3.41 6.34 -8.90
CA ILE A 113 4.03 6.19 -7.58
C ILE A 113 5.47 6.70 -7.60
N ASP A 114 6.28 6.26 -8.57
CA ASP A 114 7.68 6.69 -8.70
C ASP A 114 7.79 8.20 -8.94
N LYS A 115 6.89 8.79 -9.75
CA LYS A 115 6.80 10.24 -9.96
C LYS A 115 6.57 10.98 -8.64
N PHE A 116 5.62 10.53 -7.81
CA PHE A 116 5.32 11.17 -6.53
C PHE A 116 6.44 11.04 -5.51
N ILE A 117 7.13 9.90 -5.47
CA ILE A 117 8.33 9.72 -4.66
C ILE A 117 9.43 10.70 -5.10
N THR A 118 9.60 10.89 -6.40
CA THR A 118 10.59 11.84 -6.97
C THR A 118 10.25 13.27 -6.56
N ILE A 119 9.00 13.69 -6.73
CA ILE A 119 8.54 15.04 -6.35
C ILE A 119 8.80 15.31 -4.86
N LEU A 120 8.44 14.35 -3.98
CA LEU A 120 8.67 14.51 -2.54
C LEU A 120 10.17 14.71 -2.23
N LYS A 121 11.05 13.93 -2.85
CA LYS A 121 12.50 14.00 -2.60
C LYS A 121 13.13 15.26 -3.15
N GLU A 122 12.84 15.62 -4.40
CA GLU A 122 13.47 16.76 -5.10
C GLU A 122 13.01 18.08 -4.49
N LYS A 123 11.73 18.19 -4.17
CA LYS A 123 11.17 19.39 -3.56
C LYS A 123 11.29 19.43 -2.04
N LYS A 124 11.88 18.39 -1.41
CA LYS A 124 12.04 18.25 0.05
C LYS A 124 10.74 18.45 0.81
N LEU A 125 9.66 17.84 0.33
CA LEU A 125 8.33 17.93 0.92
C LEU A 125 8.13 16.82 1.96
N ASP A 126 7.23 17.07 2.92
CA ASP A 126 6.83 16.07 3.91
C ASP A 126 5.62 15.25 3.45
N TYR A 127 4.81 15.78 2.53
CA TYR A 127 3.63 15.14 2.00
C TYR A 127 3.34 15.53 0.54
N VAL A 128 3.00 14.54 -0.28
CA VAL A 128 2.56 14.73 -1.67
C VAL A 128 1.37 13.83 -1.94
N SER A 129 0.31 14.36 -2.53
CA SER A 129 -0.88 13.60 -2.89
C SER A 129 -1.56 14.19 -4.12
N ASN A 130 -2.33 13.34 -4.83
CA ASN A 130 -3.25 13.75 -5.89
C ASN A 130 -4.72 13.73 -5.46
N THR A 131 -5.00 13.62 -4.15
CA THR A 131 -6.36 13.47 -3.64
C THR A 131 -7.01 14.78 -3.21
N LEU A 132 -6.23 15.80 -2.85
CA LEU A 132 -6.75 17.11 -2.43
C LEU A 132 -7.41 17.86 -3.60
N TYR A 133 -6.73 17.91 -4.72
CA TYR A 133 -7.26 18.40 -6.00
C TYR A 133 -7.10 17.27 -7.02
N PRO A 134 -8.17 16.49 -7.28
CA PRO A 134 -8.08 15.32 -8.15
C PRO A 134 -7.71 15.73 -9.57
N THR A 135 -6.51 15.35 -9.99
CA THR A 135 -5.98 15.58 -11.35
C THR A 135 -5.84 14.28 -12.15
N TYR A 136 -6.17 13.16 -11.53
CA TYR A 136 -6.18 11.83 -12.11
C TYR A 136 -7.55 11.18 -11.89
N PRO A 137 -7.94 10.19 -12.71
CA PRO A 137 -9.15 9.41 -12.50
C PRO A 137 -9.19 8.76 -11.12
N ASP A 138 -10.40 8.61 -10.56
CA ASP A 138 -10.65 7.90 -9.31
C ASP A 138 -10.05 6.48 -9.35
N GLY A 139 -9.46 6.05 -8.24
CA GLY A 139 -8.73 4.78 -8.13
C GLY A 139 -7.23 4.85 -8.49
N LEU A 140 -6.73 6.02 -8.89
CA LEU A 140 -5.29 6.31 -9.02
C LEU A 140 -4.75 7.12 -7.83
N ASP A 141 -5.42 7.05 -6.69
CA ASP A 141 -5.09 7.80 -5.49
C ASP A 141 -3.75 7.37 -4.91
N ILE A 142 -2.88 8.36 -4.69
CA ILE A 142 -1.54 8.16 -4.13
C ILE A 142 -1.29 9.21 -3.07
N GLU A 143 -0.78 8.77 -1.94
CA GLU A 143 -0.24 9.61 -0.88
C GLU A 143 1.18 9.16 -0.58
N VAL A 144 2.13 10.09 -0.61
CA VAL A 144 3.54 9.85 -0.28
C VAL A 144 3.96 10.83 0.80
N PHE A 145 4.55 10.34 1.88
CA PHE A 145 4.94 11.18 3.01
C PHE A 145 6.16 10.64 3.76
N THR A 146 6.81 11.52 4.52
CA THR A 146 7.91 11.17 5.43
C THR A 146 7.38 10.48 6.70
N PHE A 147 8.25 9.63 7.31
CA PHE A 147 7.93 8.93 8.57
C PHE A 147 8.26 9.79 9.77
#